data_4effdc7f05236ae17ad0d61f3a5ba03e
#
_entry.id   4effdc7f05236ae17ad0d61f3a5ba03e
#
_cell.length_a   1.000
_cell.length_b   1.000
_cell.length_c   1.000
_cell.angle_alpha   90.00
_cell.angle_beta   90.00
_cell.angle_gamma   90.00
#
_symmetry.space_group_name_H-M   'P 1'
#
loop_
_entity.id
_entity.type
_entity.pdbx_description
1 polymer ?
#
loop_
_entity_poly.entity_id
_entity_poly.type
_entity_poly.pdbx_seq_one_letter_code
_entity_poly.pdbx_strand_id
1 'polypeptide(L)'
;MKPAEPLEQALAALGRPLRLGGRDALGLASRQEVLYLEAGKAEIFFEAEPAAEHGARRLPVATLGKGSFAFGLRFARSEEHSLPPGELLLVPHAGSRLRTLSFAEVATLARQRELAPALVARVEGWPLALWRGVVAARPPR
;
A
#
# COMPACT_ATOMS: atom_id res chain seq x y z
N MET A 1 9.32 27.91 5.70
CA MET A 1 9.26 26.43 5.81
C MET A 1 7.99 26.04 6.58
N LYS A 2 7.12 25.32 5.94
CA LYS A 2 5.91 24.85 6.62
C LYS A 2 6.29 23.77 7.64
N PRO A 3 5.84 23.87 8.89
CA PRO A 3 6.05 22.79 9.84
C PRO A 3 5.37 21.51 9.33
N ALA A 4 5.96 20.36 9.61
CA ALA A 4 5.36 19.08 9.26
C ALA A 4 4.00 18.96 9.96
N GLU A 5 3.03 18.39 9.27
CA GLU A 5 1.72 18.15 9.86
C GLU A 5 1.83 17.23 11.10
N PRO A 6 0.97 17.42 12.11
CA PRO A 6 1.03 16.58 13.32
C PRO A 6 0.98 15.07 13.02
N LEU A 7 0.18 14.65 12.05
CA LEU A 7 0.12 13.25 11.65
C LEU A 7 1.46 12.76 11.09
N GLU A 8 2.10 13.54 10.24
CA GLU A 8 3.40 13.18 9.68
C GLU A 8 4.46 13.05 10.76
N GLN A 9 4.44 13.96 11.75
CA GLN A 9 5.35 13.88 12.89
C GLN A 9 5.12 12.62 13.71
N ALA A 10 3.87 12.27 13.97
CA ALA A 10 3.52 11.07 14.72
C ALA A 10 3.93 9.79 13.98
N LEU A 11 3.70 9.74 12.68
CA LEU A 11 4.09 8.60 11.85
C LEU A 11 5.61 8.43 11.79
N ALA A 12 6.34 9.53 11.70
CA ALA A 12 7.80 9.49 11.70
C ALA A 12 8.35 9.05 13.06
N ALA A 13 7.69 9.42 14.16
CA ALA A 13 8.12 9.04 15.50
C ALA A 13 7.84 7.56 15.81
N LEU A 14 6.70 7.02 15.37
CA LEU A 14 6.30 5.64 15.63
C LEU A 14 6.81 4.66 14.59
N GLY A 15 6.85 5.10 13.33
CA GLY A 15 7.24 4.23 12.23
C GLY A 15 8.72 3.88 12.25
N ARG A 16 9.03 2.67 11.87
CA ARG A 16 10.40 2.19 11.73
C ARG A 16 10.82 2.27 10.27
N PRO A 17 12.01 2.83 9.98
CA PRO A 17 12.50 2.85 8.59
C PRO A 17 12.59 1.43 8.04
N LEU A 18 12.05 1.25 6.85
CA LEU A 18 12.18 -0.01 6.13
C LEU A 18 13.38 0.11 5.19
N ARG A 19 14.38 -0.73 5.37
CA ARG A 19 15.50 -0.78 4.47
C ARG A 19 15.11 -1.46 3.18
N LEU A 20 15.28 -0.74 2.10
CA LEU A 20 15.01 -1.26 0.77
C LEU A 20 16.32 -1.75 0.18
N GLY A 21 16.38 -3.06 -0.09
CA GLY A 21 17.49 -3.66 -0.79
C GLY A 21 17.31 -3.53 -2.29
N GLY A 22 17.85 -2.48 -2.89
CA GLY A 22 17.93 -2.36 -4.34
C GLY A 22 16.58 -2.34 -5.08
N ARG A 23 16.28 -3.38 -5.84
CA ARG A 23 15.11 -3.46 -6.72
C ARG A 23 13.99 -4.36 -6.19
N ASP A 24 13.94 -4.56 -4.89
CA ASP A 24 13.02 -5.54 -4.33
C ASP A 24 11.57 -5.08 -4.38
N ALA A 25 10.73 -5.92 -4.94
CA ALA A 25 9.29 -5.78 -4.82
C ALA A 25 8.87 -6.34 -3.46
N LEU A 26 8.02 -5.61 -2.76
CA LEU A 26 7.51 -6.01 -1.45
C LEU A 26 6.15 -6.66 -1.61
N GLY A 27 6.04 -7.94 -1.28
CA GLY A 27 4.75 -8.63 -1.24
C GLY A 27 3.91 -8.16 -0.07
N LEU A 28 2.72 -7.68 -0.33
CA LEU A 28 1.85 -7.14 0.72
C LEU A 28 1.06 -8.22 1.45
N ALA A 29 0.79 -9.35 0.80
CA ALA A 29 -0.03 -10.42 1.38
C ALA A 29 0.60 -11.05 2.63
N SER A 30 1.92 -11.14 2.67
CA SER A 30 2.66 -11.74 3.78
C SER A 30 2.97 -10.76 4.91
N ARG A 31 2.68 -9.48 4.74
CA ARG A 31 3.00 -8.47 5.73
C ARG A 31 1.84 -8.21 6.66
N GLN A 32 2.12 -8.24 7.95
CA GLN A 32 1.16 -7.89 9.00
C GLN A 32 1.38 -6.46 9.50
N GLU A 33 1.94 -5.62 8.65
CA GLU A 33 2.29 -4.24 8.97
C GLU A 33 1.69 -3.30 7.96
N VAL A 34 1.52 -2.06 8.38
CA VAL A 34 1.15 -0.96 7.49
C VAL A 34 2.42 -0.32 6.98
N LEU A 35 2.51 -0.11 5.68
CA LEU A 35 3.60 0.63 5.06
C LEU A 35 3.16 2.09 4.88
N TYR A 36 4.05 3.00 5.23
CA TYR A 36 3.85 4.43 5.07
C TYR A 36 4.94 4.99 4.16
N LEU A 37 4.52 5.62 3.07
CA LEU A 37 5.44 6.23 2.12
C LEU A 37 5.80 7.64 2.61
N GLU A 38 6.95 7.74 3.27
CA GLU A 38 7.43 9.00 3.86
C GLU A 38 7.94 9.98 2.80
N ALA A 39 8.56 9.46 1.76
CA ALA A 39 9.09 10.27 0.66
C ALA A 39 9.16 9.45 -0.63
N GLY A 40 9.02 10.12 -1.76
CA GLY A 40 9.14 9.51 -3.07
C GLY A 40 7.82 8.99 -3.61
N LYS A 41 7.91 7.95 -4.40
CA LYS A 41 6.77 7.30 -5.06
C LYS A 41 6.95 5.79 -5.04
N ALA A 42 5.84 5.07 -5.15
CA ALA A 42 5.85 3.62 -5.28
C ALA A 42 4.77 3.18 -6.25
N GLU A 43 5.06 2.13 -7.00
CA GLU A 43 4.09 1.50 -7.89
C GLU A 43 3.49 0.28 -7.22
N ILE A 44 2.19 0.09 -7.40
CA ILE A 44 1.50 -1.10 -6.94
C ILE A 44 1.14 -1.94 -8.14
N PHE A 45 1.54 -3.20 -8.09
CA PHE A 45 1.25 -4.19 -9.12
C PHE A 45 0.44 -5.32 -8.52
N PHE A 46 -0.43 -5.90 -9.33
CA PHE A 46 -1.00 -7.21 -9.04
C PHE A 46 -0.22 -8.25 -9.83
N GLU A 47 0.38 -9.20 -9.13
CA GLU A 47 1.08 -10.32 -9.75
C GLU A 47 0.21 -11.56 -9.62
N ALA A 48 -0.33 -12.00 -10.74
CA ALA A 48 -1.09 -13.24 -10.79
C ALA A 48 -0.15 -14.42 -10.58
N GLU A 49 -0.61 -15.46 -9.88
CA GLU A 49 0.15 -16.70 -9.79
C GLU A 49 0.45 -17.21 -11.19
N PRO A 50 1.70 -17.60 -11.44
CA PRO A 50 2.04 -18.09 -12.76
C PRO A 50 1.27 -19.36 -13.07
N ALA A 51 0.43 -19.32 -14.12
CA ALA A 51 0.11 -20.53 -14.83
C ALA A 51 1.45 -21.09 -15.32
N ALA A 52 1.70 -22.37 -15.12
CA ALA A 52 3.00 -23.01 -15.33
C ALA A 52 3.63 -22.77 -16.72
N GLU A 53 2.89 -22.23 -17.66
CA GLU A 53 3.32 -22.03 -19.04
C GLU A 53 3.58 -20.57 -19.45
N HIS A 54 3.21 -19.57 -18.62
CA HIS A 54 3.17 -18.18 -19.11
C HIS A 54 3.93 -17.15 -18.28
N GLY A 55 4.60 -17.55 -17.22
CA GLY A 55 5.29 -16.62 -16.35
C GLY A 55 4.35 -15.67 -15.59
N ALA A 56 4.90 -15.03 -14.59
CA ALA A 56 4.15 -14.10 -13.79
C ALA A 56 3.81 -12.83 -14.59
N ARG A 57 2.54 -12.48 -14.65
CA ARG A 57 2.10 -11.21 -15.24
C ARG A 57 1.87 -10.20 -14.12
N ARG A 58 2.55 -9.10 -14.24
CA ARG A 58 2.34 -7.95 -13.36
C ARG A 58 1.42 -6.96 -14.05
N LEU A 59 0.32 -6.63 -13.37
CA LEU A 59 -0.61 -5.62 -13.82
C LEU A 59 -0.45 -4.38 -12.96
N PRO A 60 -0.18 -3.21 -13.56
CA PRO A 60 -0.13 -1.98 -12.78
C PRO A 60 -1.52 -1.66 -12.24
N VAL A 61 -1.58 -1.37 -10.95
CA VAL A 61 -2.85 -1.09 -10.25
C VAL A 61 -2.91 0.37 -9.83
N ALA A 62 -1.85 0.88 -9.23
CA ALA A 62 -1.85 2.24 -8.70
C ALA A 62 -0.43 2.78 -8.57
N THR A 63 -0.33 4.10 -8.54
CA THR A 63 0.89 4.81 -8.16
C THR A 63 0.62 5.53 -6.86
N LEU A 64 1.46 5.31 -5.85
CA LEU A 64 1.34 5.96 -4.56
C LEU A 64 2.32 7.11 -4.46
N GLY A 65 1.85 8.23 -3.94
CA GLY A 65 2.69 9.38 -3.63
C GLY A 65 3.00 9.49 -2.15
N LYS A 66 3.80 10.49 -1.81
CA LYS A 66 4.15 10.81 -0.42
C LYS A 66 2.91 10.89 0.46
N GLY A 67 2.98 10.28 1.62
CA GLY A 67 1.90 10.28 2.60
C GLY A 67 0.92 9.12 2.48
N SER A 68 1.07 8.27 1.45
CA SER A 68 0.19 7.14 1.23
C SER A 68 0.48 5.98 2.17
N PHE A 69 -0.57 5.24 2.50
CA PHE A 69 -0.47 3.97 3.20
C PHE A 69 -0.66 2.81 2.23
N ALA A 70 -0.04 1.69 2.55
CA ALA A 70 -0.27 0.43 1.86
C ALA A 70 -0.25 -0.70 2.89
N PHE A 71 -1.17 -1.63 2.76
CA PHE A 71 -1.22 -2.80 3.63
C PHE A 71 -1.87 -3.96 2.89
N GLY A 72 -1.65 -5.17 3.40
CA GLY A 72 -2.24 -6.35 2.81
C GLY A 72 -3.76 -6.35 2.94
N LEU A 73 -4.43 -6.65 1.86
CA LEU A 73 -5.86 -6.84 1.82
C LEU A 73 -6.13 -8.25 1.33
N ARG A 74 -7.03 -8.93 2.02
CA ARG A 74 -7.55 -10.19 1.53
C ARG A 74 -8.83 -9.90 0.76
N PHE A 75 -8.79 -10.19 -0.52
CA PHE A 75 -10.00 -10.13 -1.31
C PHE A 75 -10.83 -11.38 -1.02
N ALA A 76 -12.03 -11.18 -0.53
CA ALA A 76 -12.95 -12.28 -0.35
C ALA A 76 -13.23 -12.91 -1.71
N ARG A 77 -13.14 -14.24 -1.78
CA ARG A 77 -13.57 -14.97 -2.97
C ARG A 77 -15.06 -14.79 -3.12
N SER A 78 -15.48 -13.97 -4.07
CA SER A 78 -16.84 -13.97 -4.52
C SER A 78 -16.88 -14.68 -5.86
N GLU A 79 -17.85 -15.55 -6.06
CA GLU A 79 -18.04 -16.27 -7.32
C GLU A 79 -18.23 -15.33 -8.50
N GLU A 80 -18.70 -14.11 -8.24
CA GLU A 80 -18.95 -13.09 -9.25
C GLU A 80 -17.70 -12.30 -9.66
N HIS A 81 -16.67 -12.27 -8.82
CA HIS A 81 -15.46 -11.49 -9.06
C HIS A 81 -14.22 -12.32 -8.78
N SER A 82 -14.03 -13.34 -9.59
CA SER A 82 -12.83 -14.14 -9.46
C SER A 82 -11.64 -13.36 -10.04
N LEU A 83 -10.97 -12.60 -9.17
CA LEU A 83 -9.61 -12.26 -9.47
C LEU A 83 -8.80 -13.56 -9.42
N PRO A 84 -7.95 -13.81 -10.41
CA PRO A 84 -7.07 -14.97 -10.33
C PRO A 84 -6.25 -14.89 -9.04
N PRO A 85 -5.84 -16.04 -8.47
CA PRO A 85 -4.96 -16.01 -7.31
C PRO A 85 -3.71 -15.20 -7.63
N GLY A 86 -3.32 -14.38 -6.68
CA GLY A 86 -2.16 -13.52 -6.87
C GLY A 86 -1.93 -12.66 -5.65
N GLU A 87 -0.97 -11.76 -5.76
CA GLU A 87 -0.59 -10.90 -4.65
C GLU A 87 -0.32 -9.49 -5.14
N LEU A 88 -0.58 -8.54 -4.25
CA LEU A 88 -0.19 -7.16 -4.49
C LEU A 88 1.27 -6.97 -4.14
N LEU A 89 1.99 -6.30 -5.03
CA LEU A 89 3.38 -5.96 -4.86
C LEU A 89 3.54 -4.44 -4.83
N LEU A 90 4.38 -3.97 -3.91
CA LEU A 90 4.78 -2.57 -3.88
C LEU A 90 6.23 -2.47 -4.36
N VAL A 91 6.45 -1.66 -5.39
CA VAL A 91 7.78 -1.42 -5.96
C VAL A 91 8.12 0.05 -5.76
N PRO A 92 9.00 0.38 -4.82
CA PRO A 92 9.36 1.77 -4.58
C PRO A 92 10.26 2.30 -5.71
N HIS A 93 10.08 3.58 -6.05
CA HIS A 93 10.99 4.28 -6.93
C HIS A 93 12.32 4.55 -6.22
N ALA A 94 13.38 4.73 -6.98
CA ALA A 94 14.68 5.06 -6.42
C ALA A 94 14.61 6.31 -5.54
N GLY A 95 15.24 6.25 -4.39
CA GLY A 95 15.25 7.37 -3.43
C GLY A 95 14.00 7.48 -2.56
N SER A 96 13.04 6.58 -2.73
CA SER A 96 11.86 6.57 -1.87
C SER A 96 12.19 6.05 -0.48
N ARG A 97 11.44 6.55 0.52
CA ARG A 97 11.59 6.11 1.91
C ARG A 97 10.26 5.60 2.42
N LEU A 98 10.30 4.40 2.96
CA LEU A 98 9.16 3.73 3.56
C LEU A 98 9.39 3.54 5.06
N ARG A 99 8.31 3.60 5.82
CA ARG A 99 8.29 3.23 7.24
C ARG A 99 7.24 2.15 7.45
N THR A 100 7.46 1.33 8.45
CA THR A 100 6.50 0.31 8.86
C THR A 100 5.90 0.65 10.21
N LEU A 101 4.60 0.40 10.35
CA LEU A 101 3.87 0.53 11.62
C LEU A 101 3.03 -0.73 11.81
N SER A 102 2.89 -1.15 13.06
CA SER A 102 1.93 -2.22 13.36
C SER A 102 0.51 -1.67 13.28
N PHE A 103 -0.46 -2.56 13.08
CA PHE A 103 -1.87 -2.17 13.14
C PHE A 103 -2.26 -1.59 14.50
N ALA A 104 -1.65 -2.12 15.58
CA ALA A 104 -1.87 -1.60 16.92
C ALA A 104 -1.39 -0.15 17.05
N GLU A 105 -0.24 0.19 16.47
CA GLU A 105 0.28 1.54 16.47
C GLU A 105 -0.64 2.49 15.69
N VAL A 106 -1.14 2.05 14.53
CA VAL A 106 -2.10 2.84 13.76
C VAL A 106 -3.40 3.03 14.55
N ALA A 107 -3.88 2.00 15.23
CA ALA A 107 -5.08 2.10 16.07
C ALA A 107 -4.89 3.11 17.23
N THR A 108 -3.69 3.14 17.81
CA THR A 108 -3.35 4.11 18.86
C THR A 108 -3.43 5.54 18.32
N LEU A 109 -2.90 5.78 17.14
CA LEU A 109 -3.00 7.10 16.50
C LEU A 109 -4.45 7.48 16.20
N ALA A 110 -5.27 6.51 15.79
CA ALA A 110 -6.69 6.74 15.49
C ALA A 110 -7.51 7.17 16.71
N ARG A 111 -7.03 6.89 17.92
CA ARG A 111 -7.68 7.33 19.16
C ARG A 111 -7.41 8.77 19.50
N GLN A 112 -6.43 9.40 18.86
CA GLN A 112 -6.11 10.80 19.09
C GLN A 112 -7.00 11.67 18.21
N ARG A 113 -7.86 12.46 18.82
CA ARG A 113 -8.84 13.29 18.11
C ARG A 113 -8.23 14.21 17.07
N GLU A 114 -7.05 14.72 17.35
CA GLU A 114 -6.34 15.64 16.46
C GLU A 114 -5.83 14.95 15.19
N LEU A 115 -5.54 13.66 15.27
CA LEU A 115 -4.95 12.90 14.18
C LEU A 115 -5.97 12.08 13.41
N ALA A 116 -7.07 11.70 14.05
CA ALA A 116 -8.01 10.73 13.51
C ALA A 116 -8.56 11.10 12.13
N PRO A 117 -9.04 12.33 11.86
CA PRO A 117 -9.60 12.63 10.53
C PRO A 117 -8.58 12.47 9.40
N ALA A 118 -7.37 12.97 9.58
CA ALA A 118 -6.32 12.86 8.57
C ALA A 118 -5.87 11.40 8.39
N LEU A 119 -5.76 10.66 9.49
CA LEU A 119 -5.40 9.25 9.46
C LEU A 119 -6.44 8.41 8.72
N VAL A 120 -7.72 8.60 9.05
CA VAL A 120 -8.83 7.87 8.42
C VAL A 120 -8.83 8.13 6.90
N ALA A 121 -8.66 9.39 6.50
CA ALA A 121 -8.61 9.73 5.08
C ALA A 121 -7.49 8.99 4.35
N ARG A 122 -6.32 8.87 4.95
CA ARG A 122 -5.19 8.15 4.36
C ARG A 122 -5.43 6.64 4.32
N VAL A 123 -6.00 6.08 5.38
CA VAL A 123 -6.33 4.65 5.42
C VAL A 123 -7.37 4.31 4.36
N GLU A 124 -8.40 5.11 4.21
CA GLU A 124 -9.45 4.91 3.20
C GLU A 124 -8.92 5.08 1.78
N GLY A 125 -7.91 5.90 1.59
CA GLY A 125 -7.29 6.12 0.28
C GLY A 125 -6.69 4.86 -0.33
N TRP A 126 -6.22 3.93 0.49
CA TRP A 126 -5.59 2.71 0.01
C TRP A 126 -6.57 1.77 -0.71
N PRO A 127 -7.68 1.30 -0.07
CA PRO A 127 -8.64 0.47 -0.78
C PRO A 127 -9.25 1.15 -1.99
N LEU A 128 -9.47 2.46 -1.90
CA LEU A 128 -10.05 3.23 -3.00
C LEU A 128 -9.11 3.30 -4.20
N ALA A 129 -7.81 3.50 -3.96
CA ALA A 129 -6.81 3.50 -5.03
C ALA A 129 -6.74 2.13 -5.72
N LEU A 130 -6.80 1.05 -4.94
CA LEU A 130 -6.82 -0.30 -5.48
C LEU A 130 -8.06 -0.56 -6.31
N TRP A 131 -9.22 -0.16 -5.81
CA TRP A 131 -10.48 -0.34 -6.52
C TRP A 131 -10.46 0.37 -7.87
N ARG A 132 -10.04 1.62 -7.90
CA ARG A 132 -9.92 2.39 -9.13
C ARG A 132 -8.97 1.74 -10.12
N GLY A 133 -7.84 1.24 -9.64
CA GLY A 133 -6.85 0.57 -10.47
C GLY A 133 -7.38 -0.74 -11.06
N VAL A 134 -8.08 -1.53 -10.25
CA VAL A 134 -8.66 -2.80 -10.70
C VAL A 134 -9.74 -2.55 -11.74
N VAL A 135 -10.61 -1.57 -11.52
CA VAL A 135 -11.66 -1.21 -12.47
C VAL A 135 -11.06 -0.74 -13.80
N ALA A 136 -10.03 0.10 -13.74
CA ALA A 136 -9.37 0.62 -14.94
C ALA A 136 -8.63 -0.48 -15.71
N ALA A 137 -8.12 -1.51 -15.03
CA ALA A 137 -7.39 -2.60 -15.65
C ALA A 137 -8.30 -3.68 -16.25
N ARG A 138 -9.61 -3.60 -16.06
CA ARG A 138 -10.53 -4.56 -16.68
C ARG A 138 -10.49 -4.42 -18.19
N PRO A 139 -10.27 -5.54 -18.91
CA PRO A 139 -10.36 -5.48 -20.37
C PRO A 139 -11.78 -5.08 -20.79
N PRO A 140 -11.92 -4.27 -21.82
CA PRO A 140 -13.26 -3.95 -22.35
C PRO A 140 -13.93 -5.24 -22.82
N ARG A 141 -15.17 -5.39 -22.44
CA ARG A 141 -15.97 -6.49 -22.94
C ARG A 141 -16.34 -6.28 -24.39
#